data_07ba0b8134225a27a86c12afa4d95b22
#
_entry.id   07ba0b8134225a27a86c12afa4d95b22
#
_cell.length_a   1.000
_cell.length_b   1.000
_cell.length_c   1.000
_cell.angle_alpha   90.00
_cell.angle_beta   90.00
_cell.angle_gamma   90.00
#
_symmetry.space_group_name_H-M   'P 1'
#
loop_
_entity.id
_entity.type
_entity.pdbx_description
1 polymer ?
#
loop_
_entity_poly.entity_id
_entity_poly.type
_entity_poly.pdbx_seq_one_letter_code
_entity_poly.pdbx_strand_id
1 'polypeptide(L)'
;MARIVLIEDSPTDRAVFTQWLRRAGHEVLEADNAEDGLQLIRDHVPQLVLMDVVLPGMSGFQATRAMSRDAAIKHIPVIIVSTKAMETDKAWGLRQGAADYIVKPPREEELIARINELVA
;
A
#
# COMPACT_ATOMS: atom_id res chain seq x y z
N MET A 1 -10.22 -14.00 0.55
CA MET A 1 -10.20 -12.95 1.59
C MET A 1 -8.80 -12.77 2.13
N ALA A 2 -8.34 -11.54 2.20
CA ALA A 2 -7.00 -11.24 2.68
C ALA A 2 -7.06 -10.13 3.74
N ARG A 3 -6.03 -10.05 4.59
CA ARG A 3 -5.83 -8.91 5.48
C ARG A 3 -4.87 -7.94 4.81
N ILE A 4 -5.29 -6.69 4.68
CA ILE A 4 -4.57 -5.63 3.98
C ILE A 4 -4.34 -4.46 4.93
N VAL A 5 -3.10 -3.94 4.96
CA VAL A 5 -2.81 -2.67 5.64
C VAL A 5 -2.84 -1.56 4.60
N LEU A 6 -3.64 -0.54 4.87
CA LEU A 6 -3.79 0.65 4.03
C LEU A 6 -3.14 1.83 4.74
N ILE A 7 -2.13 2.44 4.12
CA ILE A 7 -1.43 3.60 4.65
C ILE A 7 -1.71 4.79 3.73
N GLU A 8 -2.57 5.69 4.20
CA GLU A 8 -3.10 6.80 3.42
C GLU A 8 -3.49 7.94 4.36
N ASP A 9 -2.94 9.14 4.16
CA ASP A 9 -3.23 10.28 5.04
C ASP A 9 -4.48 11.06 4.63
N SER A 10 -4.94 10.97 3.38
CA SER A 10 -6.18 11.59 2.94
C SER A 10 -7.38 10.84 3.51
N PRO A 11 -8.20 11.46 4.38
CA PRO A 11 -9.39 10.78 4.92
C PRO A 11 -10.37 10.36 3.82
N THR A 12 -10.51 11.16 2.77
CA THR A 12 -11.40 10.86 1.64
C THR A 12 -10.91 9.64 0.88
N ASP A 13 -9.65 9.60 0.49
CA ASP A 13 -9.08 8.48 -0.24
C ASP A 13 -9.09 7.21 0.62
N ARG A 14 -8.75 7.34 1.90
CA ARG A 14 -8.75 6.20 2.82
C ARG A 14 -10.14 5.58 2.93
N ALA A 15 -11.18 6.40 3.04
CA ALA A 15 -12.55 5.91 3.11
C ALA A 15 -12.97 5.18 1.83
N VAL A 16 -12.62 5.74 0.67
CA VAL A 16 -12.95 5.13 -0.64
C VAL A 16 -12.25 3.79 -0.79
N PHE A 17 -10.96 3.73 -0.55
CA PHE A 17 -10.19 2.50 -0.71
C PHE A 17 -10.63 1.42 0.28
N THR A 18 -10.88 1.79 1.53
CA THR A 18 -11.38 0.84 2.54
C THR A 18 -12.73 0.26 2.11
N GLN A 19 -13.63 1.09 1.57
CA GLN A 19 -14.93 0.60 1.08
C GLN A 19 -14.75 -0.40 -0.06
N TRP A 20 -13.88 -0.10 -1.03
CA TRP A 20 -13.60 -1.00 -2.16
C TRP A 20 -13.05 -2.34 -1.69
N LEU A 21 -12.07 -2.29 -0.77
CA LEU A 21 -11.42 -3.49 -0.27
C LEU A 21 -12.39 -4.37 0.52
N ARG A 22 -13.19 -3.77 1.38
CA ARG A 22 -14.19 -4.51 2.18
C ARG A 22 -15.26 -5.12 1.29
N ARG A 23 -15.71 -4.38 0.28
CA ARG A 23 -16.69 -4.89 -0.69
C ARG A 23 -16.15 -6.09 -1.46
N ALA A 24 -14.84 -6.13 -1.68
CA ALA A 24 -14.16 -7.25 -2.33
C ALA A 24 -13.90 -8.43 -1.37
N GLY A 25 -14.31 -8.32 -0.09
CA GLY A 25 -14.18 -9.39 0.89
C GLY A 25 -12.90 -9.35 1.71
N HIS A 26 -12.14 -8.27 1.65
CA HIS A 26 -10.88 -8.15 2.41
C HIS A 26 -11.08 -7.47 3.76
N GLU A 27 -10.24 -7.83 4.73
CA GLU A 27 -10.12 -7.13 6.00
C GLU A 27 -9.09 -6.01 5.85
N VAL A 28 -9.39 -4.81 6.38
CA VAL A 28 -8.54 -3.64 6.23
C VAL A 28 -8.14 -3.09 7.59
N LEU A 29 -6.83 -2.88 7.77
CA LEU A 29 -6.26 -2.13 8.89
C LEU A 29 -5.71 -0.84 8.32
N GLU A 30 -6.07 0.30 8.93
CA GLU A 30 -5.76 1.63 8.40
C GLU A 30 -4.73 2.36 9.25
N ALA A 31 -3.85 3.10 8.57
CA ALA A 31 -2.94 4.06 9.20
C ALA A 31 -2.89 5.33 8.34
N ASP A 32 -2.67 6.48 8.97
CA ASP A 32 -2.58 7.77 8.29
C ASP A 32 -1.14 8.28 8.15
N ASN A 33 -0.18 7.48 8.56
CA ASN A 33 1.24 7.77 8.44
C ASN A 33 2.05 6.47 8.34
N ALA A 34 3.29 6.58 7.88
CA ALA A 34 4.11 5.40 7.61
C ALA A 34 4.57 4.70 8.89
N GLU A 35 4.87 5.45 9.94
CA GLU A 35 5.38 4.89 11.20
C GLU A 35 4.35 3.96 11.83
N ASP A 36 3.10 4.44 11.96
CA ASP A 36 2.00 3.63 12.48
C ASP A 36 1.68 2.47 11.55
N GLY A 37 1.75 2.70 10.24
CA GLY A 37 1.54 1.66 9.24
C GLY A 37 2.56 0.53 9.36
N LEU A 38 3.83 0.85 9.51
CA LEU A 38 4.88 -0.15 9.69
C LEU A 38 4.67 -0.96 10.98
N GLN A 39 4.18 -0.33 12.04
CA GLN A 39 3.87 -1.04 13.28
C GLN A 39 2.74 -2.04 13.07
N LEU A 40 1.67 -1.64 12.37
CA LEU A 40 0.57 -2.54 12.02
C LEU A 40 1.07 -3.72 11.18
N ILE A 41 1.95 -3.45 10.22
CA ILE A 41 2.51 -4.50 9.36
C ILE A 41 3.30 -5.52 10.18
N ARG A 42 4.13 -5.07 11.10
CA ARG A 42 4.91 -5.96 11.97
C ARG A 42 4.04 -6.76 12.91
N ASP A 43 3.01 -6.12 13.48
CA ASP A 43 2.14 -6.77 14.48
C ASP A 43 1.19 -7.79 13.84
N HIS A 44 0.71 -7.51 12.62
CA HIS A 44 -0.35 -8.32 12.00
C HIS A 44 0.11 -9.15 10.80
N VAL A 45 1.28 -8.86 10.24
CA VAL A 45 1.84 -9.53 9.07
C VAL A 45 0.76 -9.73 7.99
N PRO A 46 0.28 -8.63 7.37
CA PRO A 46 -0.80 -8.72 6.38
C PRO A 46 -0.33 -9.42 5.11
N GLN A 47 -1.28 -9.74 4.24
CA GLN A 47 -0.99 -10.37 2.97
C GLN A 47 -0.61 -9.36 1.88
N LEU A 48 -0.93 -8.08 2.09
CA LEU A 48 -0.64 -7.00 1.14
C LEU A 48 -0.68 -5.65 1.84
N VAL A 49 0.08 -4.69 1.32
CA VAL A 49 0.08 -3.30 1.80
C VAL A 49 -0.25 -2.38 0.63
N LEU A 50 -1.23 -1.48 0.82
CA LEU A 50 -1.45 -0.33 -0.05
C LEU A 50 -0.79 0.88 0.59
N MET A 51 0.06 1.58 -0.15
CA MET A 51 0.91 2.64 0.38
C MET A 51 0.84 3.88 -0.49
N ASP A 52 0.46 5.03 0.08
CA ASP A 52 0.68 6.30 -0.61
C ASP A 52 2.14 6.74 -0.42
N VAL A 53 2.61 7.60 -1.31
CA VAL A 53 3.96 8.15 -1.25
C VAL A 53 4.02 9.38 -0.36
N VAL A 54 3.08 10.31 -0.57
CA VAL A 54 3.07 11.60 0.13
C VAL A 54 2.37 11.45 1.46
N LEU A 55 3.16 11.22 2.50
CA LEU A 55 2.70 10.99 3.85
C LEU A 55 3.41 11.97 4.80
N PRO A 56 2.81 12.32 5.94
CA PRO A 56 3.52 13.12 6.94
C PRO A 56 4.70 12.31 7.51
N GLY A 57 5.82 12.99 7.75
CA GLY A 57 7.02 12.32 8.27
C GLY A 57 7.68 11.45 7.21
N MET A 58 7.81 10.16 7.48
CA MET A 58 8.42 9.21 6.54
C MET A 58 7.56 9.07 5.28
N SER A 59 8.20 9.13 4.10
CA SER A 59 7.50 8.93 2.84
C SER A 59 7.15 7.46 2.60
N GLY A 60 6.19 7.21 1.69
CA GLY A 60 5.86 5.85 1.29
C GLY A 60 7.02 5.12 0.60
N PHE A 61 7.90 5.85 -0.09
CA PHE A 61 9.12 5.26 -0.66
C PHE A 61 10.06 4.75 0.43
N GLN A 62 10.27 5.56 1.47
CA GLN A 62 11.11 5.18 2.60
C GLN A 62 10.52 3.99 3.36
N ALA A 63 9.21 3.97 3.55
CA ALA A 63 8.53 2.87 4.23
C ALA A 63 8.64 1.57 3.42
N THR A 64 8.45 1.64 2.10
CA THR A 64 8.60 0.48 1.21
C THR A 64 10.01 -0.08 1.29
N ARG A 65 11.02 0.79 1.28
CA ARG A 65 12.41 0.39 1.42
C ARG A 65 12.67 -0.28 2.77
N ALA A 66 12.13 0.30 3.85
CA ALA A 66 12.27 -0.29 5.18
C ALA A 66 11.71 -1.71 5.23
N MET A 67 10.54 -1.93 4.62
CA MET A 67 9.95 -3.26 4.51
C MET A 67 10.84 -4.22 3.74
N SER A 68 11.41 -3.80 2.62
CA SER A 68 12.23 -4.65 1.76
C SER A 68 13.52 -5.10 2.43
N ARG A 69 13.94 -4.41 3.49
CA ARG A 69 15.15 -4.70 4.27
C ARG A 69 14.88 -5.44 5.57
N ASP A 70 13.63 -5.67 5.91
CA ASP A 70 13.22 -6.36 7.13
C ASP A 70 12.86 -7.80 6.79
N ALA A 71 13.68 -8.74 7.25
CA ALA A 71 13.53 -10.16 6.94
C ALA A 71 12.16 -10.71 7.36
N ALA A 72 11.53 -10.13 8.40
CA ALA A 72 10.24 -10.59 8.90
C ALA A 72 9.07 -10.23 7.99
N ILE A 73 9.18 -9.14 7.21
CA ILE A 73 8.07 -8.59 6.44
C ILE A 73 8.40 -8.32 4.96
N LYS A 74 9.63 -8.57 4.52
CA LYS A 74 10.03 -8.28 3.12
C LYS A 74 9.26 -9.09 2.08
N HIS A 75 8.63 -10.18 2.47
CA HIS A 75 7.84 -11.04 1.57
C HIS A 75 6.46 -10.45 1.25
N ILE A 76 6.01 -9.44 2.02
CA ILE A 76 4.68 -8.85 1.85
C ILE A 76 4.69 -7.92 0.64
N PRO A 77 3.84 -8.14 -0.38
CA PRO A 77 3.80 -7.25 -1.53
C PRO A 77 3.23 -5.89 -1.17
N VAL A 78 3.84 -4.85 -1.74
CA VAL A 78 3.41 -3.46 -1.59
C VAL A 78 2.93 -2.95 -2.94
N ILE A 79 1.72 -2.40 -2.99
CA ILE A 79 1.24 -1.62 -4.13
C ILE A 79 1.27 -0.15 -3.71
N ILE A 80 2.03 0.66 -4.44
CA ILE A 80 2.01 2.11 -4.24
C ILE A 80 0.84 2.69 -5.04
N VAL A 81 0.03 3.53 -4.40
CA VAL A 81 -1.08 4.25 -5.03
C VAL A 81 -0.89 5.73 -4.73
N SER A 82 -0.54 6.54 -5.73
CA SER A 82 -0.13 7.92 -5.51
C SER A 82 -0.48 8.83 -6.68
N THR A 83 -0.59 10.13 -6.40
CA THR A 83 -0.70 11.16 -7.44
C THR A 83 0.63 11.43 -8.14
N LYS A 84 1.75 10.99 -7.59
CA LYS A 84 3.06 11.11 -8.25
C LYS A 84 3.09 10.19 -9.47
N ALA A 85 3.04 10.79 -10.66
CA ALA A 85 2.76 10.07 -11.91
C ALA A 85 3.93 10.06 -12.90
N MET A 86 5.08 10.63 -12.55
CA MET A 86 6.24 10.66 -13.45
C MET A 86 6.85 9.27 -13.58
N GLU A 87 7.43 8.98 -14.74
CA GLU A 87 8.11 7.71 -14.95
C GLU A 87 9.23 7.48 -13.92
N THR A 88 9.91 8.55 -13.51
CA THR A 88 10.93 8.48 -12.47
C THR A 88 10.35 8.10 -11.12
N ASP A 89 9.15 8.57 -10.78
CA ASP A 89 8.47 8.20 -9.54
C ASP A 89 8.14 6.71 -9.54
N LYS A 90 7.58 6.21 -10.64
CA LYS A 90 7.22 4.80 -10.78
C LYS A 90 8.46 3.91 -10.69
N ALA A 91 9.52 4.26 -11.42
CA ALA A 91 10.77 3.51 -11.41
C ALA A 91 11.38 3.50 -10.00
N TRP A 92 11.32 4.62 -9.30
CA TRP A 92 11.84 4.72 -7.94
C TRP A 92 11.08 3.84 -6.96
N GLY A 93 9.73 3.85 -7.05
CA GLY A 93 8.88 2.99 -6.20
C GLY A 93 9.19 1.51 -6.37
N LEU A 94 9.30 1.07 -7.63
CA LEU A 94 9.62 -0.33 -7.92
C LEU A 94 11.04 -0.68 -7.43
N ARG A 95 11.98 0.24 -7.55
CA ARG A 95 13.35 0.05 -7.06
C ARG A 95 13.41 -0.08 -5.54
N GLN A 96 12.51 0.61 -4.82
CA GLN A 96 12.42 0.47 -3.37
C GLN A 96 11.83 -0.87 -2.93
N GLY A 97 11.25 -1.63 -3.84
CA GLY A 97 10.73 -2.96 -3.57
C GLY A 97 9.22 -3.11 -3.75
N ALA A 98 8.53 -2.07 -4.26
CA ALA A 98 7.10 -2.20 -4.54
C ALA A 98 6.84 -3.24 -5.64
N ALA A 99 5.76 -4.00 -5.47
CA ALA A 99 5.33 -4.98 -6.47
C ALA A 99 4.61 -4.30 -7.64
N ASP A 100 3.97 -3.15 -7.39
CA ASP A 100 3.29 -2.40 -8.44
C ASP A 100 3.14 -0.93 -8.03
N TYR A 101 2.81 -0.09 -9.00
CA TYR A 101 2.63 1.35 -8.82
C TYR A 101 1.41 1.81 -9.63
N ILE A 102 0.40 2.30 -8.94
CA ILE A 102 -0.86 2.74 -9.55
C ILE A 102 -1.03 4.23 -9.30
N VAL A 103 -1.29 4.99 -10.37
CA VAL A 103 -1.47 6.44 -10.29
C VAL A 103 -2.92 6.76 -9.93
N LYS A 104 -3.11 7.70 -8.99
CA LYS A 104 -4.44 8.20 -8.61
C LYS A 104 -5.01 9.12 -9.70
N PRO A 105 -6.33 9.12 -9.91
CA PRO A 105 -7.31 8.25 -9.26
C PRO A 105 -7.29 6.85 -9.90
N PRO A 106 -7.18 5.80 -9.10
CA PRO A 106 -7.23 4.45 -9.65
C PRO A 106 -8.66 4.07 -9.99
N ARG A 107 -8.81 3.12 -10.90
CA ARG A 107 -10.11 2.50 -11.15
C ARG A 107 -10.29 1.34 -10.17
N GLU A 108 -11.49 1.22 -9.61
CA GLU A 108 -11.78 0.18 -8.61
C GLU A 108 -11.44 -1.22 -9.16
N GLU A 109 -11.90 -1.52 -10.36
CA GLU A 109 -11.70 -2.84 -10.97
C GLU A 109 -10.22 -3.18 -11.16
N GLU A 110 -9.44 -2.19 -11.59
CA GLU A 110 -8.01 -2.35 -11.81
C GLU A 110 -7.27 -2.62 -10.50
N LEU A 111 -7.57 -1.83 -9.46
CA LEU A 111 -6.94 -1.98 -8.16
C LEU A 111 -7.27 -3.33 -7.55
N ILE A 112 -8.54 -3.72 -7.53
CA ILE A 112 -8.97 -4.98 -6.95
C ILE A 112 -8.40 -6.18 -7.72
N ALA A 113 -8.39 -6.11 -9.05
CA ALA A 113 -7.80 -7.19 -9.86
C ALA A 113 -6.32 -7.39 -9.53
N ARG A 114 -5.58 -6.30 -9.39
CA ARG A 114 -4.16 -6.37 -9.08
C ARG A 114 -3.90 -6.92 -7.68
N ILE A 115 -4.70 -6.50 -6.71
CA ILE A 115 -4.63 -7.03 -5.35
C ILE A 115 -4.87 -8.54 -5.37
N ASN A 116 -5.93 -8.98 -6.02
CA ASN A 116 -6.30 -10.39 -6.05
C ASN A 116 -5.22 -11.26 -6.71
N GLU A 117 -4.52 -10.74 -7.71
CA GLU A 117 -3.37 -11.44 -8.32
C GLU A 117 -2.26 -11.68 -7.30
N LEU A 118 -1.98 -10.69 -6.45
CA LEU A 118 -0.86 -10.74 -5.52
C LEU A 118 -1.14 -11.56 -4.26
N VAL A 119 -2.41 -11.67 -3.86
CA VAL A 119 -2.80 -12.40 -2.63
C VAL A 119 -3.33 -13.80 -2.91
N ALA A 120 -3.44 -14.17 -4.16
CA ALA A 120 -3.95 -15.48 -4.57
C ALA A 120 -3.01 -16.63 -4.15
#